data_174dc416c0982fda49db154caf0a8485
#
_entry.id   174dc416c0982fda49db154caf0a8485
#
_cell.length_a   1.000
_cell.length_b   1.000
_cell.length_c   1.000
_cell.angle_alpha   90.00
_cell.angle_beta   90.00
_cell.angle_gamma   90.00
#
_symmetry.space_group_name_H-M   'P 1'
#
loop_
_entity.id
_entity.type
_entity.pdbx_description
1 polymer ?
#
loop_
_entity_poly.entity_id
_entity_poly.type
_entity_poly.pdbx_seq_one_letter_code
_entity_poly.pdbx_strand_id
1 'polypeptide(L)'
;ITSFAEENIENNNTWDVRSKIGKLGKELFTEQYKSLPEAQSKAVILETIHKAHKRDQALLKRWKQLGEEALQIIADHGLTCDDFSQRSHGLAGYLIKASQGQFVPYGSYVTAALSSDDKWYTKGSSRKADIQAIIPQVRPLLESVCKLYDDNIRFHNTIAQLLPNYRSYALLTDLALEIDKICQEQGIMPISETNGLLNRLISGNDAPFIYEKAGNTYSHFMIDEFQDTSQQQWTNFVPLLDNALAQNDHSPVLLVGDVKQSIYRWRGG
;
A
#
# COMPACT_ATOMS: atom_id res chain seq x y z
N ILE A 1 4.42 8.16 21.64
CA ILE A 1 5.05 9.43 21.21
C ILE A 1 6.57 9.35 21.32
N THR A 2 7.12 8.84 22.44
CA THR A 2 8.58 8.77 22.67
C THR A 2 9.29 7.98 21.56
N SER A 3 8.85 6.75 21.25
CA SER A 3 9.42 5.94 20.19
C SER A 3 9.28 6.55 18.79
N PHE A 4 8.25 7.35 18.56
CA PHE A 4 8.08 8.10 17.30
C PHE A 4 9.05 9.29 17.22
N ALA A 5 9.33 9.94 18.35
CA ALA A 5 10.32 11.01 18.42
C ALA A 5 11.75 10.47 18.24
N GLU A 6 12.06 9.33 18.85
CA GLU A 6 13.36 8.63 18.70
C GLU A 6 13.61 8.27 17.22
N GLU A 7 12.64 7.70 16.54
CA GLU A 7 12.76 7.39 15.10
C GLU A 7 12.96 8.63 14.23
N ASN A 8 12.30 9.75 14.56
CA ASN A 8 12.55 11.02 13.85
C ASN A 8 13.98 11.49 14.01
N ILE A 9 14.56 11.34 15.20
CA ILE A 9 15.97 11.68 15.48
C ILE A 9 16.90 10.75 14.69
N GLU A 10 16.67 9.45 14.71
CA GLU A 10 17.44 8.46 13.96
C GLU A 10 17.43 8.73 12.45
N ASN A 11 16.33 9.25 11.92
CA ASN A 11 16.17 9.63 10.51
C ASN A 11 16.65 11.08 10.21
N ASN A 12 17.46 11.69 11.08
CA ASN A 12 17.96 13.07 10.97
C ASN A 12 16.84 14.14 10.87
N ASN A 13 15.66 13.86 11.42
CA ASN A 13 14.57 14.81 11.53
C ASN A 13 14.55 15.50 12.89
N THR A 14 13.76 16.56 13.00
CA THR A 14 13.65 17.27 14.27
C THR A 14 12.96 16.42 15.36
N TRP A 15 13.39 16.58 16.61
CA TRP A 15 12.76 15.94 17.78
C TRP A 15 11.32 16.47 18.05
N ASP A 16 11.01 17.69 17.57
CA ASP A 16 9.68 18.27 17.71
C ASP A 16 8.69 17.63 16.72
N VAL A 17 7.96 16.67 17.21
CA VAL A 17 6.97 15.91 16.44
C VAL A 17 5.58 16.57 16.41
N ARG A 18 5.36 17.70 17.11
CA ARG A 18 4.04 18.37 17.22
C ARG A 18 3.44 18.72 15.86
N SER A 19 4.25 19.28 14.96
CA SER A 19 3.80 19.63 13.60
C SER A 19 3.38 18.39 12.81
N LYS A 20 4.13 17.28 12.92
CA LYS A 20 3.80 16.01 12.24
C LYS A 20 2.53 15.39 12.82
N ILE A 21 2.41 15.38 14.15
CA ILE A 21 1.20 14.91 14.85
C ILE A 21 -0.02 15.74 14.45
N GLY A 22 0.13 17.07 14.38
CA GLY A 22 -0.96 17.96 13.95
C GLY A 22 -1.40 17.72 12.50
N LYS A 23 -0.45 17.42 11.60
CA LYS A 23 -0.79 17.04 10.22
C LYS A 23 -1.52 15.71 10.17
N LEU A 24 -1.01 14.69 10.87
CA LEU A 24 -1.66 13.38 10.98
C LEU A 24 -3.06 13.49 11.58
N GLY A 25 -3.23 14.32 12.65
CA GLY A 25 -4.53 14.54 13.27
C GLY A 25 -5.57 15.15 12.31
N LYS A 26 -5.15 15.95 11.33
CA LYS A 26 -6.06 16.48 10.31
C LYS A 26 -6.59 15.38 9.38
N GLU A 27 -5.79 14.36 9.10
CA GLU A 27 -6.21 13.22 8.25
C GLU A 27 -7.39 12.46 8.85
N LEU A 28 -7.51 12.40 10.20
CA LEU A 28 -8.63 11.76 10.89
C LEU A 28 -10.00 12.34 10.53
N PHE A 29 -10.03 13.60 10.12
CA PHE A 29 -11.26 14.31 9.76
C PHE A 29 -11.60 14.21 8.27
N THR A 30 -10.77 13.53 7.47
CA THR A 30 -11.03 13.32 6.03
C THR A 30 -12.02 12.18 5.82
N GLU A 31 -12.85 12.27 4.76
CA GLU A 31 -13.76 11.19 4.39
C GLU A 31 -13.01 9.92 3.98
N GLN A 32 -11.83 10.06 3.38
CA GLN A 32 -10.97 8.94 3.02
C GLN A 32 -10.57 8.12 4.25
N TYR A 33 -10.16 8.76 5.34
CA TYR A 33 -9.86 8.05 6.59
C TYR A 33 -11.09 7.34 7.16
N LYS A 34 -12.23 7.99 7.13
CA LYS A 34 -13.50 7.46 7.67
C LYS A 34 -14.08 6.31 6.84
N SER A 35 -13.75 6.23 5.55
CA SER A 35 -14.12 5.11 4.68
C SER A 35 -13.25 3.86 4.89
N LEU A 36 -12.14 3.97 5.64
CA LEU A 36 -11.32 2.81 5.98
C LEU A 36 -12.08 1.86 6.91
N PRO A 37 -11.87 0.53 6.78
CA PRO A 37 -12.39 -0.43 7.74
C PRO A 37 -11.98 -0.04 9.17
N GLU A 38 -12.81 -0.40 10.15
CA GLU A 38 -12.54 -0.14 11.57
C GLU A 38 -11.06 -0.37 11.91
N ALA A 39 -10.41 0.66 12.43
CA ALA A 39 -8.98 0.63 12.72
C ALA A 39 -8.69 -0.49 13.73
N GLN A 40 -7.85 -1.42 13.33
CA GLN A 40 -7.38 -2.46 14.25
C GLN A 40 -6.59 -1.80 15.39
N SER A 41 -6.63 -2.43 16.56
CA SER A 41 -5.88 -1.91 17.71
C SER A 41 -4.39 -1.77 17.36
N LYS A 42 -3.75 -0.76 17.93
CA LYS A 42 -2.32 -0.50 17.77
C LYS A 42 -1.46 -1.76 18.00
N ALA A 43 -1.81 -2.58 19.00
CA ALA A 43 -1.09 -3.81 19.31
C ALA A 43 -1.12 -4.79 18.14
N VAL A 44 -2.27 -4.97 17.49
CA VAL A 44 -2.43 -5.86 16.33
C VAL A 44 -1.64 -5.34 15.13
N ILE A 45 -1.65 -4.03 14.89
CA ILE A 45 -0.87 -3.41 13.82
C ILE A 45 0.63 -3.67 14.02
N LEU A 46 1.14 -3.37 15.21
CA LEU A 46 2.55 -3.55 15.54
C LEU A 46 2.99 -5.02 15.45
N GLU A 47 2.19 -5.94 15.97
CA GLU A 47 2.46 -7.38 15.89
C GLU A 47 2.47 -7.89 14.45
N THR A 48 1.49 -7.47 13.65
CA THR A 48 1.38 -7.86 12.24
C THR A 48 2.58 -7.38 11.44
N ILE A 49 2.97 -6.12 11.59
CA ILE A 49 4.15 -5.57 10.91
C ILE A 49 5.44 -6.24 11.38
N HIS A 50 5.59 -6.51 12.67
CA HIS A 50 6.75 -7.23 13.19
C HIS A 50 6.87 -8.64 12.59
N LYS A 51 5.79 -9.40 12.53
CA LYS A 51 5.75 -10.73 11.89
C LYS A 51 6.10 -10.65 10.39
N ALA A 52 5.53 -9.66 9.69
CA ALA A 52 5.79 -9.46 8.27
C ALA A 52 7.25 -9.06 8.01
N HIS A 53 7.82 -8.16 8.80
CA HIS A 53 9.23 -7.78 8.70
C HIS A 53 10.18 -8.97 8.96
N LYS A 54 9.91 -9.76 10.00
CA LYS A 54 10.68 -10.97 10.29
C LYS A 54 10.65 -11.98 9.13
N ARG A 55 9.48 -12.13 8.48
CA ARG A 55 9.34 -12.97 7.28
C ARG A 55 10.16 -12.43 6.12
N ASP A 56 10.14 -11.11 5.91
CA ASP A 56 10.93 -10.46 4.86
C ASP A 56 12.44 -10.62 5.08
N GLN A 57 12.90 -10.46 6.32
CA GLN A 57 14.30 -10.72 6.67
C GLN A 57 14.71 -12.17 6.42
N ALA A 58 13.84 -13.13 6.73
CA ALA A 58 14.10 -14.55 6.46
C ALA A 58 14.16 -14.83 4.95
N LEU A 59 13.30 -14.17 4.16
CA LEU A 59 13.31 -14.22 2.70
C LEU A 59 14.64 -13.72 2.14
N LEU A 60 15.09 -12.52 2.54
CA LEU A 60 16.35 -11.94 2.09
C LEU A 60 17.56 -12.79 2.50
N LYS A 61 17.53 -13.37 3.70
CA LYS A 61 18.57 -14.30 4.15
C LYS A 61 18.62 -15.56 3.26
N ARG A 62 17.47 -16.15 2.93
CA ARG A 62 17.42 -17.33 2.03
C ARG A 62 17.88 -16.99 0.63
N TRP A 63 17.45 -15.81 0.11
CA TRP A 63 17.92 -15.27 -1.16
C TRP A 63 19.44 -15.20 -1.22
N LYS A 64 20.06 -14.60 -0.20
CA LYS A 64 21.50 -14.47 -0.09
C LYS A 64 22.18 -15.84 -0.05
N GLN A 65 21.69 -16.77 0.76
CA GLN A 65 22.25 -18.11 0.87
C GLN A 65 22.25 -18.86 -0.46
N LEU A 66 21.16 -18.79 -1.24
CA LEU A 66 21.09 -19.43 -2.55
C LEU A 66 22.14 -18.84 -3.53
N GLY A 67 22.34 -17.53 -3.48
CA GLY A 67 23.38 -16.87 -4.27
C GLY A 67 24.78 -17.32 -3.85
N GLU A 68 25.05 -17.39 -2.56
CA GLU A 68 26.34 -17.86 -2.00
C GLU A 68 26.60 -19.33 -2.35
N GLU A 69 25.61 -20.22 -2.17
CA GLU A 69 25.69 -21.63 -2.53
C GLU A 69 26.05 -21.82 -4.04
N ALA A 70 25.39 -21.07 -4.90
CA ALA A 70 25.64 -21.13 -6.36
C ALA A 70 27.06 -20.62 -6.72
N LEU A 71 27.51 -19.52 -6.12
CA LEU A 71 28.84 -18.97 -6.34
C LEU A 71 29.94 -19.87 -5.79
N GLN A 72 29.68 -20.57 -4.66
CA GLN A 72 30.64 -21.53 -4.10
C GLN A 72 30.90 -22.68 -5.08
N ILE A 73 29.84 -23.26 -5.69
CA ILE A 73 29.99 -24.31 -6.70
C ILE A 73 30.80 -23.82 -7.90
N ILE A 74 30.56 -22.59 -8.35
CA ILE A 74 31.30 -21.97 -9.46
C ILE A 74 32.80 -21.85 -9.09
N ALA A 75 33.09 -21.36 -7.89
CA ALA A 75 34.46 -21.17 -7.40
C ALA A 75 35.19 -22.51 -7.19
N ASP A 76 34.54 -23.53 -6.69
CA ASP A 76 35.10 -24.87 -6.44
C ASP A 76 35.57 -25.54 -7.76
N HIS A 77 34.97 -25.15 -8.90
CA HIS A 77 35.39 -25.60 -10.23
C HIS A 77 36.41 -24.62 -10.90
N GLY A 78 36.95 -23.68 -10.13
CA GLY A 78 37.92 -22.71 -10.62
C GLY A 78 37.37 -21.77 -11.70
N LEU A 79 36.06 -21.53 -11.70
CA LEU A 79 35.37 -20.62 -12.60
C LEU A 79 35.14 -19.26 -11.94
N THR A 80 35.11 -18.24 -12.77
CA THR A 80 34.86 -16.84 -12.35
C THR A 80 33.66 -16.28 -13.13
N CYS A 81 33.17 -15.13 -12.72
CA CYS A 81 32.10 -14.44 -13.44
C CYS A 81 32.43 -14.19 -14.92
N ASP A 82 33.70 -13.97 -15.25
CA ASP A 82 34.17 -13.66 -16.60
C ASP A 82 34.13 -14.85 -17.57
N ASP A 83 34.07 -16.06 -17.05
CA ASP A 83 33.97 -17.30 -17.84
C ASP A 83 32.57 -17.50 -18.43
N PHE A 84 31.57 -16.87 -17.82
CA PHE A 84 30.17 -16.99 -18.23
C PHE A 84 29.78 -16.00 -19.34
N SER A 85 28.72 -16.37 -20.07
CA SER A 85 28.13 -15.47 -21.06
C SER A 85 27.63 -14.19 -20.40
N GLN A 86 27.90 -13.04 -21.01
CA GLN A 86 27.54 -11.70 -20.51
C GLN A 86 28.16 -11.32 -19.17
N ARG A 87 29.09 -12.10 -18.66
CA ARG A 87 29.88 -11.76 -17.45
C ARG A 87 29.01 -11.20 -16.31
N SER A 88 29.32 -9.96 -15.83
CA SER A 88 28.58 -9.27 -14.76
C SER A 88 27.13 -8.90 -15.11
N HIS A 89 26.75 -8.92 -16.39
CA HIS A 89 25.37 -8.67 -16.85
C HIS A 89 24.54 -9.94 -17.03
N GLY A 90 25.19 -11.12 -17.02
CA GLY A 90 24.57 -12.43 -17.17
C GLY A 90 24.14 -13.07 -15.84
N LEU A 91 24.01 -14.41 -15.91
CA LEU A 91 23.59 -15.21 -14.73
C LEU A 91 24.57 -15.11 -13.56
N ALA A 92 25.90 -15.10 -13.82
CA ALA A 92 26.89 -15.02 -12.76
C ALA A 92 26.84 -13.68 -12.02
N GLY A 93 26.67 -12.57 -12.75
CA GLY A 93 26.48 -11.26 -12.14
C GLY A 93 25.16 -11.15 -11.33
N TYR A 94 24.12 -11.85 -11.76
CA TYR A 94 22.87 -11.91 -11.00
C TYR A 94 23.05 -12.70 -9.69
N LEU A 95 23.74 -13.85 -9.72
CA LEU A 95 24.08 -14.62 -8.52
C LEU A 95 24.97 -13.82 -7.54
N ILE A 96 25.90 -12.98 -8.06
CA ILE A 96 26.68 -12.08 -7.22
C ILE A 96 25.77 -11.07 -6.50
N LYS A 97 24.80 -10.46 -7.20
CA LYS A 97 23.84 -9.56 -6.56
C LYS A 97 23.01 -10.28 -5.51
N ALA A 98 22.60 -11.52 -5.80
CA ALA A 98 21.87 -12.34 -4.83
C ALA A 98 22.71 -12.61 -3.57
N SER A 99 23.98 -13.01 -3.72
CA SER A 99 24.89 -13.26 -2.57
C SER A 99 25.19 -12.01 -1.74
N GLN A 100 25.09 -10.83 -2.35
CA GLN A 100 25.19 -9.55 -1.64
C GLN A 100 23.88 -9.14 -0.94
N GLY A 101 22.81 -9.94 -1.07
CA GLY A 101 21.49 -9.62 -0.52
C GLY A 101 20.72 -8.55 -1.29
N GLN A 102 21.13 -8.25 -2.52
CA GLN A 102 20.45 -7.30 -3.39
C GLN A 102 19.23 -7.96 -4.05
N PHE A 103 18.06 -7.78 -3.47
CA PHE A 103 16.80 -8.34 -3.97
C PHE A 103 16.29 -7.55 -5.19
N VAL A 104 16.81 -7.91 -6.37
CA VAL A 104 16.59 -7.19 -7.64
C VAL A 104 16.05 -8.10 -8.73
N PRO A 105 15.34 -7.55 -9.74
CA PRO A 105 14.83 -8.33 -10.86
C PRO A 105 15.98 -8.91 -11.70
N TYR A 106 15.71 -10.07 -12.26
CA TYR A 106 16.62 -10.69 -13.26
C TYR A 106 16.26 -10.22 -14.67
N GLY A 107 17.29 -10.17 -15.53
CA GLY A 107 17.14 -9.72 -16.90
C GLY A 107 16.97 -10.86 -17.91
N SER A 108 16.78 -10.49 -19.18
CA SER A 108 16.60 -11.41 -20.29
C SER A 108 17.75 -12.43 -20.45
N TYR A 109 18.97 -12.10 -20.06
CA TYR A 109 20.11 -13.02 -20.11
C TYR A 109 19.98 -14.16 -19.09
N VAL A 110 19.43 -13.89 -17.91
CA VAL A 110 19.14 -14.93 -16.91
C VAL A 110 18.01 -15.82 -17.40
N THR A 111 16.94 -15.23 -17.94
CA THR A 111 15.83 -16.00 -18.55
C THR A 111 16.31 -16.90 -19.69
N ALA A 112 17.21 -16.41 -20.54
CA ALA A 112 17.80 -17.20 -21.62
C ALA A 112 18.65 -18.36 -21.07
N ALA A 113 19.43 -18.15 -19.99
CA ALA A 113 20.21 -19.18 -19.33
C ALA A 113 19.35 -20.26 -18.69
N LEU A 114 18.20 -19.90 -18.14
CA LEU A 114 17.21 -20.86 -17.62
C LEU A 114 16.62 -21.73 -18.76
N SER A 115 16.46 -21.16 -19.94
CA SER A 115 15.83 -21.85 -21.08
C SER A 115 16.79 -22.76 -21.86
N SER A 116 18.10 -22.48 -21.88
CA SER A 116 19.08 -23.22 -22.69
C SER A 116 20.48 -23.19 -22.10
N ASP A 117 21.14 -24.35 -22.08
CA ASP A 117 22.52 -24.51 -21.62
C ASP A 117 23.53 -23.74 -22.45
N ASP A 118 23.27 -23.58 -23.74
CA ASP A 118 24.14 -22.85 -24.69
C ASP A 118 24.24 -21.34 -24.35
N LYS A 119 23.38 -20.84 -23.50
CA LYS A 119 23.38 -19.44 -23.04
C LYS A 119 24.27 -19.19 -21.83
N TRP A 120 24.83 -20.24 -21.23
CA TRP A 120 25.72 -20.14 -20.07
C TRP A 120 27.14 -19.71 -20.45
N TYR A 121 27.58 -20.03 -21.65
CA TYR A 121 28.93 -19.75 -22.14
C TYR A 121 28.91 -19.10 -23.53
N THR A 122 30.02 -18.47 -23.91
CA THR A 122 30.22 -17.97 -25.27
C THR A 122 30.68 -19.12 -26.18
N LYS A 123 30.31 -19.10 -27.48
CA LYS A 123 30.65 -20.16 -28.46
C LYS A 123 32.16 -20.47 -28.53
N GLY A 124 33.03 -19.50 -28.28
CA GLY A 124 34.48 -19.64 -28.31
C GLY A 124 35.13 -19.82 -26.92
N SER A 125 34.38 -20.09 -25.86
CA SER A 125 34.92 -20.25 -24.51
C SER A 125 35.75 -21.53 -24.41
N SER A 126 37.01 -21.41 -23.94
CA SER A 126 37.87 -22.55 -23.59
C SER A 126 37.38 -23.31 -22.35
N ARG A 127 36.53 -22.67 -21.52
CA ARG A 127 35.98 -23.23 -20.29
C ARG A 127 34.60 -23.86 -20.47
N LYS A 128 34.18 -24.11 -21.73
CA LYS A 128 32.85 -24.66 -22.05
C LYS A 128 32.57 -25.98 -21.31
N ALA A 129 33.53 -26.91 -21.30
CA ALA A 129 33.34 -28.21 -20.66
C ALA A 129 33.17 -28.08 -19.11
N ASP A 130 33.93 -27.21 -18.49
CA ASP A 130 33.85 -26.97 -17.04
C ASP A 130 32.49 -26.35 -16.68
N ILE A 131 32.00 -25.36 -17.49
CA ILE A 131 30.70 -24.77 -17.30
C ILE A 131 29.59 -25.79 -17.46
N GLN A 132 29.64 -26.64 -18.49
CA GLN A 132 28.65 -27.69 -18.72
C GLN A 132 28.59 -28.68 -17.54
N ALA A 133 29.73 -28.98 -16.90
CA ALA A 133 29.77 -29.89 -15.75
C ALA A 133 29.03 -29.35 -14.53
N ILE A 134 28.98 -28.01 -14.33
CA ILE A 134 28.32 -27.41 -13.17
C ILE A 134 26.84 -27.03 -13.41
N ILE A 135 26.38 -27.00 -14.67
CA ILE A 135 24.98 -26.63 -14.98
C ILE A 135 23.97 -27.44 -14.16
N PRO A 136 24.08 -28.78 -14.03
CA PRO A 136 23.12 -29.57 -13.27
C PRO A 136 23.03 -29.18 -11.78
N GLN A 137 24.10 -28.62 -11.23
CA GLN A 137 24.17 -28.20 -9.82
C GLN A 137 23.72 -26.74 -9.63
N VAL A 138 24.14 -25.82 -10.51
CA VAL A 138 23.88 -24.39 -10.39
C VAL A 138 22.50 -23.99 -10.93
N ARG A 139 21.99 -24.68 -11.97
CA ARG A 139 20.67 -24.39 -12.56
C ARG A 139 19.54 -24.44 -11.53
N PRO A 140 19.38 -25.49 -10.70
CA PRO A 140 18.32 -25.55 -9.70
C PRO A 140 18.39 -24.43 -8.67
N LEU A 141 19.60 -23.96 -8.34
CA LEU A 141 19.80 -22.81 -7.45
C LEU A 141 19.38 -21.51 -8.13
N LEU A 142 19.75 -21.30 -9.39
CA LEU A 142 19.34 -20.15 -10.19
C LEU A 142 17.81 -20.10 -10.36
N GLU A 143 17.17 -21.23 -10.65
CA GLU A 143 15.72 -21.37 -10.72
C GLU A 143 15.07 -21.00 -9.39
N SER A 144 15.63 -21.51 -8.28
CA SER A 144 15.15 -21.20 -6.92
C SER A 144 15.27 -19.71 -6.58
N VAL A 145 16.39 -19.07 -6.98
CA VAL A 145 16.59 -17.62 -6.82
C VAL A 145 15.54 -16.86 -7.62
N CYS A 146 15.34 -17.16 -8.90
CA CYS A 146 14.35 -16.49 -9.74
C CYS A 146 12.92 -16.68 -9.21
N LYS A 147 12.55 -17.90 -8.85
CA LYS A 147 11.24 -18.21 -8.27
C LYS A 147 11.00 -17.48 -6.95
N LEU A 148 12.01 -17.45 -6.07
CA LEU A 148 11.90 -16.74 -4.80
C LEU A 148 11.64 -15.24 -5.00
N TYR A 149 12.24 -14.65 -6.04
CA TYR A 149 11.98 -13.29 -6.44
C TYR A 149 10.54 -13.09 -6.92
N ASP A 150 10.11 -13.86 -7.92
CA ASP A 150 8.79 -13.73 -8.55
C ASP A 150 7.66 -13.91 -7.54
N ASP A 151 7.79 -14.91 -6.66
CA ASP A 151 6.78 -15.23 -5.66
C ASP A 151 6.66 -14.15 -4.55
N ASN A 152 7.73 -13.38 -4.29
CA ASN A 152 7.79 -12.52 -3.11
C ASN A 152 8.03 -11.03 -3.38
N ILE A 153 8.28 -10.61 -4.61
CA ILE A 153 8.60 -9.19 -4.91
C ILE A 153 7.49 -8.23 -4.46
N ARG A 154 6.22 -8.61 -4.62
CA ARG A 154 5.09 -7.80 -4.18
C ARG A 154 5.08 -7.67 -2.65
N PHE A 155 5.29 -8.78 -1.95
CA PHE A 155 5.36 -8.78 -0.49
C PHE A 155 6.52 -7.92 0.02
N HIS A 156 7.72 -8.11 -0.52
CA HIS A 156 8.91 -7.32 -0.16
C HIS A 156 8.68 -5.82 -0.36
N ASN A 157 8.20 -5.41 -1.53
CA ASN A 157 7.92 -4.01 -1.83
C ASN A 157 6.84 -3.43 -0.91
N THR A 158 5.81 -4.22 -0.57
CA THR A 158 4.78 -3.79 0.37
C THR A 158 5.38 -3.53 1.75
N ILE A 159 6.21 -4.43 2.26
CA ILE A 159 6.87 -4.26 3.55
C ILE A 159 7.83 -3.06 3.53
N ALA A 160 8.60 -2.88 2.46
CA ALA A 160 9.48 -1.73 2.29
C ALA A 160 8.73 -0.38 2.35
N GLN A 161 7.48 -0.32 1.84
CA GLN A 161 6.63 0.87 1.93
C GLN A 161 5.93 1.02 3.29
N LEU A 162 5.59 -0.08 3.95
CA LEU A 162 4.91 -0.04 5.25
C LEU A 162 5.85 0.31 6.40
N LEU A 163 7.07 -0.22 6.41
CA LEU A 163 8.02 -0.04 7.51
C LEU A 163 8.30 1.43 7.88
N PRO A 164 8.44 2.38 6.96
CA PRO A 164 8.64 3.78 7.32
C PRO A 164 7.39 4.46 7.91
N ASN A 165 6.21 3.92 7.65
CA ASN A 165 4.93 4.61 7.91
C ASN A 165 4.06 3.96 8.99
N TYR A 166 4.33 2.70 9.39
CA TYR A 166 3.44 1.97 10.29
C TYR A 166 3.29 2.60 11.68
N ARG A 167 4.35 3.27 12.17
CA ARG A 167 4.28 3.97 13.47
C ARG A 167 3.41 5.20 13.40
N SER A 168 3.44 5.93 12.27
CA SER A 168 2.52 7.04 12.02
C SER A 168 1.06 6.56 11.97
N TYR A 169 0.80 5.43 11.31
CA TYR A 169 -0.53 4.82 11.28
C TYR A 169 -0.99 4.36 12.67
N ALA A 170 -0.12 3.72 13.44
CA ALA A 170 -0.42 3.33 14.82
C ALA A 170 -0.68 4.55 15.74
N LEU A 171 0.00 5.68 15.50
CA LEU A 171 -0.25 6.91 16.20
C LEU A 171 -1.60 7.55 15.83
N LEU A 172 -2.03 7.44 14.56
CA LEU A 172 -3.36 7.88 14.15
C LEU A 172 -4.47 7.17 14.93
N THR A 173 -4.33 5.87 15.18
CA THR A 173 -5.28 5.11 15.98
C THR A 173 -5.37 5.65 17.43
N ASP A 174 -4.21 5.91 18.07
CA ASP A 174 -4.19 6.50 19.41
C ASP A 174 -4.85 7.89 19.41
N LEU A 175 -4.57 8.71 18.40
CA LEU A 175 -5.16 10.06 18.26
C LEU A 175 -6.68 10.00 18.06
N ALA A 176 -7.17 9.08 17.26
CA ALA A 176 -8.60 8.89 17.03
C ALA A 176 -9.32 8.58 18.34
N LEU A 177 -8.80 7.62 19.13
CA LEU A 177 -9.36 7.25 20.42
C LEU A 177 -9.37 8.41 21.41
N GLU A 178 -8.30 9.22 21.46
CA GLU A 178 -8.23 10.37 22.36
C GLU A 178 -9.19 11.49 21.94
N ILE A 179 -9.36 11.73 20.64
CA ILE A 179 -10.34 12.68 20.12
C ILE A 179 -11.75 12.25 20.48
N ASP A 180 -12.10 10.97 20.28
CA ASP A 180 -13.41 10.44 20.62
C ASP A 180 -13.70 10.61 22.12
N LYS A 181 -12.72 10.33 22.97
CA LYS A 181 -12.82 10.51 24.41
C LYS A 181 -13.09 11.98 24.77
N ILE A 182 -12.32 12.93 24.21
CA ILE A 182 -12.52 14.37 24.43
C ILE A 182 -13.91 14.78 23.95
N CYS A 183 -14.36 14.31 22.80
CA CYS A 183 -15.69 14.62 22.27
C CYS A 183 -16.80 14.12 23.20
N GLN A 184 -16.66 12.92 23.76
CA GLN A 184 -17.61 12.37 24.73
C GLN A 184 -17.60 13.14 26.05
N GLU A 185 -16.42 13.46 26.60
CA GLU A 185 -16.28 14.18 27.86
C GLU A 185 -16.83 15.62 27.76
N GLN A 186 -16.68 16.28 26.63
CA GLN A 186 -17.13 17.65 26.40
C GLN A 186 -18.53 17.77 25.80
N GLY A 187 -19.14 16.65 25.39
CA GLY A 187 -20.44 16.65 24.72
C GLY A 187 -20.42 17.37 23.36
N ILE A 188 -19.29 17.35 22.66
CA ILE A 188 -19.11 17.98 21.35
C ILE A 188 -18.99 16.92 20.25
N MET A 189 -19.36 17.28 19.06
CA MET A 189 -19.20 16.44 17.87
C MET A 189 -18.48 17.24 16.78
N PRO A 190 -17.40 16.71 16.20
CA PRO A 190 -16.76 17.35 15.05
C PRO A 190 -17.73 17.47 13.87
N ILE A 191 -17.69 18.60 13.16
CA ILE A 191 -18.54 18.83 11.97
C ILE A 191 -18.36 17.72 10.93
N SER A 192 -17.13 17.22 10.79
CA SER A 192 -16.82 16.11 9.89
C SER A 192 -17.56 14.80 10.22
N GLU A 193 -18.06 14.62 11.44
CA GLU A 193 -18.83 13.44 11.85
C GLU A 193 -20.32 13.56 11.48
N THR A 194 -20.80 14.77 11.20
CA THR A 194 -22.23 15.03 10.97
C THR A 194 -22.77 14.23 9.78
N ASN A 195 -22.04 14.17 8.68
CA ASN A 195 -22.44 13.39 7.49
C ASN A 195 -22.50 11.90 7.78
N GLY A 196 -21.51 11.35 8.50
CA GLY A 196 -21.47 9.95 8.89
C GLY A 196 -22.58 9.59 9.88
N LEU A 197 -22.88 10.46 10.86
CA LEU A 197 -24.01 10.27 11.76
C LEU A 197 -25.32 10.26 11.02
N LEU A 198 -25.53 11.24 10.14
CA LEU A 198 -26.72 11.33 9.32
C LEU A 198 -26.89 10.06 8.48
N ASN A 199 -25.82 9.61 7.82
CA ASN A 199 -25.84 8.38 7.03
C ASN A 199 -26.23 7.14 7.86
N ARG A 200 -25.70 6.98 9.08
CA ARG A 200 -26.08 5.89 10.00
C ARG A 200 -27.54 5.94 10.42
N LEU A 201 -28.05 7.15 10.68
CA LEU A 201 -29.45 7.35 11.03
C LEU A 201 -30.39 7.00 9.87
N ILE A 202 -29.94 7.26 8.64
CA ILE A 202 -30.71 6.99 7.42
C ILE A 202 -30.70 5.50 7.06
N SER A 203 -29.55 4.86 7.13
CA SER A 203 -29.35 3.47 6.68
C SER A 203 -29.97 2.42 7.62
N GLY A 204 -30.35 2.80 8.84
CA GLY A 204 -30.77 1.87 9.89
C GLY A 204 -32.27 1.69 10.07
N ASN A 205 -33.15 2.49 9.44
CA ASN A 205 -34.59 2.44 9.64
C ASN A 205 -35.38 2.74 8.37
N ASP A 206 -36.58 2.20 8.27
CA ASP A 206 -37.59 2.57 7.26
C ASP A 206 -37.85 4.09 7.36
N ALA A 207 -37.51 4.84 6.32
CA ALA A 207 -37.72 6.27 6.13
C ALA A 207 -37.59 7.11 7.42
N PRO A 208 -36.39 7.56 7.80
CA PRO A 208 -36.23 8.34 9.03
C PRO A 208 -37.16 9.55 9.02
N PHE A 209 -37.77 9.82 10.16
CA PHE A 209 -38.66 10.97 10.37
C PHE A 209 -38.14 12.29 9.80
N ILE A 210 -36.81 12.46 9.76
CA ILE A 210 -36.13 13.63 9.17
C ILE A 210 -36.43 13.73 7.66
N TYR A 211 -36.41 12.60 6.92
CA TYR A 211 -36.68 12.57 5.49
C TYR A 211 -38.16 12.73 5.19
N GLU A 212 -39.03 12.12 5.99
CA GLU A 212 -40.47 12.31 5.86
C GLU A 212 -40.81 13.79 6.04
N LYS A 213 -40.29 14.41 7.08
CA LYS A 213 -40.49 15.86 7.35
C LYS A 213 -39.89 16.74 6.26
N ALA A 214 -38.68 16.48 5.81
CA ALA A 214 -38.03 17.27 4.75
C ALA A 214 -38.69 17.04 3.38
N GLY A 215 -39.00 15.77 3.00
CA GLY A 215 -39.60 15.43 1.75
C GLY A 215 -41.05 15.98 1.61
N ASN A 216 -41.78 16.12 2.70
CA ASN A 216 -43.08 16.78 2.72
C ASN A 216 -42.97 18.32 2.68
N THR A 217 -41.82 18.88 2.98
CA THR A 217 -41.60 20.36 2.99
C THR A 217 -41.01 20.88 1.68
N TYR A 218 -40.12 20.11 1.07
CA TYR A 218 -39.42 20.50 -0.16
C TYR A 218 -39.76 19.55 -1.31
N SER A 219 -40.40 20.08 -2.35
CA SER A 219 -40.79 19.32 -3.55
C SER A 219 -39.84 19.48 -4.73
N HIS A 220 -38.95 20.50 -4.70
CA HIS A 220 -38.00 20.79 -5.77
C HIS A 220 -36.61 21.04 -5.18
N PHE A 221 -35.60 20.45 -5.79
CA PHE A 221 -34.21 20.53 -5.35
C PHE A 221 -33.36 21.12 -6.46
N MET A 222 -32.63 22.18 -6.15
CA MET A 222 -31.62 22.78 -7.01
C MET A 222 -30.29 22.73 -6.26
N ILE A 223 -29.34 21.94 -6.75
CA ILE A 223 -28.02 21.80 -6.17
C ILE A 223 -27.03 22.42 -7.14
N ASP A 224 -26.41 23.51 -6.71
CA ASP A 224 -25.35 24.19 -7.44
C ASP A 224 -23.98 23.77 -6.91
N GLU A 225 -22.91 24.02 -7.69
CA GLU A 225 -21.54 23.64 -7.38
C GLU A 225 -21.40 22.13 -7.03
N PHE A 226 -22.13 21.28 -7.78
CA PHE A 226 -22.22 19.85 -7.49
C PHE A 226 -20.87 19.16 -7.44
N GLN A 227 -19.84 19.66 -8.15
CA GLN A 227 -18.47 19.15 -8.14
C GLN A 227 -17.81 19.24 -6.75
N ASP A 228 -18.33 20.06 -5.83
CA ASP A 228 -17.83 20.20 -4.47
C ASP A 228 -18.61 19.35 -3.44
N THR A 229 -19.61 18.61 -3.92
CA THR A 229 -20.41 17.68 -3.10
C THR A 229 -19.62 16.40 -2.87
N SER A 230 -19.43 16.01 -1.60
CA SER A 230 -18.80 14.75 -1.28
C SER A 230 -19.71 13.55 -1.52
N GLN A 231 -19.11 12.36 -1.67
CA GLN A 231 -19.87 11.12 -1.85
C GLN A 231 -20.83 10.85 -0.66
N GLN A 232 -20.40 11.13 0.57
CA GLN A 232 -21.26 10.97 1.76
C GLN A 232 -22.42 11.96 1.75
N GLN A 233 -22.19 13.23 1.41
CA GLN A 233 -23.25 14.22 1.26
C GLN A 233 -24.24 13.79 0.19
N TRP A 234 -23.75 13.38 -0.98
CA TRP A 234 -24.60 12.89 -2.05
C TRP A 234 -25.49 11.72 -1.60
N THR A 235 -24.89 10.68 -0.98
CA THR A 235 -25.63 9.53 -0.46
C THR A 235 -26.75 9.94 0.50
N ASN A 236 -26.54 10.99 1.31
CA ASN A 236 -27.54 11.52 2.20
C ASN A 236 -28.64 12.28 1.47
N PHE A 237 -28.41 12.86 0.30
CA PHE A 237 -29.44 13.53 -0.49
C PHE A 237 -30.28 12.59 -1.36
N VAL A 238 -29.73 11.48 -1.82
CA VAL A 238 -30.38 10.54 -2.73
C VAL A 238 -31.81 10.18 -2.30
N PRO A 239 -32.12 9.79 -1.05
CA PRO A 239 -33.46 9.44 -0.65
C PRO A 239 -34.48 10.58 -0.78
N LEU A 240 -34.05 11.84 -0.56
CA LEU A 240 -34.91 13.02 -0.75
C LEU A 240 -35.19 13.29 -2.21
N LEU A 241 -34.17 13.13 -3.05
CA LEU A 241 -34.29 13.34 -4.50
C LEU A 241 -35.17 12.25 -5.13
N ASP A 242 -35.00 11.00 -4.74
CA ASP A 242 -35.81 9.88 -5.21
C ASP A 242 -37.30 10.06 -4.83
N ASN A 243 -37.57 10.51 -3.60
CA ASN A 243 -38.92 10.83 -3.17
C ASN A 243 -39.54 11.96 -3.98
N ALA A 244 -38.77 13.05 -4.25
CA ALA A 244 -39.26 14.15 -5.06
C ALA A 244 -39.54 13.73 -6.52
N LEU A 245 -38.65 12.90 -7.09
CA LEU A 245 -38.83 12.34 -8.44
C LEU A 245 -40.05 11.42 -8.51
N ALA A 246 -40.33 10.65 -7.46
CA ALA A 246 -41.51 9.75 -7.42
C ALA A 246 -42.83 10.49 -7.25
N GLN A 247 -42.84 11.69 -6.67
CA GLN A 247 -44.05 12.47 -6.38
C GLN A 247 -44.44 13.47 -7.46
N ASN A 248 -43.55 13.78 -8.41
CA ASN A 248 -43.75 14.83 -9.40
C ASN A 248 -43.61 14.30 -10.83
N ASP A 249 -44.59 14.63 -11.68
CA ASP A 249 -44.56 14.30 -13.13
C ASP A 249 -43.53 15.13 -13.93
N HIS A 250 -43.03 16.23 -13.37
CA HIS A 250 -42.01 17.07 -13.97
C HIS A 250 -40.71 16.97 -13.18
N SER A 251 -39.58 17.10 -13.86
CA SER A 251 -38.24 16.97 -13.22
C SER A 251 -38.04 17.96 -12.06
N PRO A 252 -38.21 17.52 -10.79
CA PRO A 252 -38.07 18.40 -9.64
C PRO A 252 -36.64 18.58 -9.16
N VAL A 253 -35.67 17.97 -9.86
CA VAL A 253 -34.27 17.96 -9.46
C VAL A 253 -33.40 18.58 -10.54
N LEU A 254 -32.61 19.58 -10.17
CA LEU A 254 -31.59 20.22 -11.00
C LEU A 254 -30.25 20.15 -10.32
N LEU A 255 -29.26 19.54 -10.99
CA LEU A 255 -27.87 19.51 -10.56
C LEU A 255 -27.05 20.37 -11.51
N VAL A 256 -26.30 21.33 -10.96
CA VAL A 256 -25.43 22.23 -11.71
C VAL A 256 -24.00 22.10 -11.19
N GLY A 257 -23.04 21.88 -12.09
CA GLY A 257 -21.66 21.74 -11.70
C GLY A 257 -20.71 21.58 -12.89
N ASP A 258 -19.45 21.85 -12.69
CA ASP A 258 -18.38 21.69 -13.67
C ASP A 258 -17.28 20.77 -13.12
N VAL A 259 -17.18 19.56 -13.66
CA VAL A 259 -16.18 18.55 -13.25
C VAL A 259 -14.74 19.09 -13.34
N LYS A 260 -14.46 20.04 -14.24
CA LYS A 260 -13.12 20.64 -14.39
C LYS A 260 -12.77 21.59 -13.26
N GLN A 261 -13.76 22.10 -12.53
CA GLN A 261 -13.58 22.97 -11.37
C GLN A 261 -13.48 22.21 -10.06
N SER A 262 -13.63 20.88 -10.07
CA SER A 262 -13.46 20.04 -8.88
C SER A 262 -12.03 20.11 -8.35
N ILE A 263 -11.83 20.81 -7.23
CA ILE A 263 -10.55 20.99 -6.55
C ILE A 263 -10.48 20.20 -5.24
N TYR A 264 -11.59 19.63 -4.81
CA TYR A 264 -11.74 18.95 -3.51
C TYR A 264 -11.70 17.41 -3.61
N ARG A 265 -10.77 16.86 -4.43
CA ARG A 265 -10.58 15.39 -4.53
C ARG A 265 -10.41 14.67 -3.19
N TRP A 266 -9.90 15.36 -2.19
CA TRP A 266 -9.74 14.85 -0.84
C TRP A 266 -11.06 14.71 -0.06
N ARG A 267 -12.17 15.25 -0.58
CA ARG A 267 -13.52 15.04 -0.06
C ARG A 267 -14.28 13.92 -0.79
N GLY A 268 -13.64 13.19 -1.69
CA GLY A 268 -14.25 12.09 -2.42
C GLY A 268 -14.93 12.49 -3.73
N GLY A 269 -14.60 13.67 -4.25
CA GLY A 269 -15.03 14.15 -5.58
C GLY A 269 -14.15 13.65 -6.72
#